data_9514a86a81018122685c0e53ecc2d13e
#
_entry.id   9514a86a81018122685c0e53ecc2d13e
#
_cell.length_a   1.000
_cell.length_b   1.000
_cell.length_c   1.000
_cell.angle_alpha   90.00
_cell.angle_beta   90.00
_cell.angle_gamma   90.00
#
_symmetry.space_group_name_H-M   'P 1'
#
loop_
_entity.id
_entity.type
_entity.pdbx_description
1 polymer ?
#
loop_
_entity_poly.entity_id
_entity_poly.type
_entity_poly.pdbx_seq_one_letter_code
_entity_poly.pdbx_strand_id
1 'polypeptide(L)'
;MIVTLLRHGEVDEAYKGCYNGHIDIGLSPRGKAEAKALAGTLKTEGFEAVFCSDLKRCKQTLEAFDFELKPLYTQALREKSWGRHEGKRFEEIIKTESFAYESFEQWINALDGEEYPLYIERIEHFFKDFLPLSPHKNILVVTHAGVIRVLMHLLQNISLEEAFSKGFGYANYVRLDTQNWTFGEIQCI
;
A
#
# COMPACT_ATOMS: atom_id res chain seq x y z
N MET A 1 -2.49 19.92 -3.77
CA MET A 1 -1.40 19.10 -3.17
C MET A 1 -1.18 17.89 -4.07
N ILE A 2 0.07 17.58 -4.37
CA ILE A 2 0.42 16.35 -5.10
C ILE A 2 0.93 15.31 -4.10
N VAL A 3 0.36 14.13 -4.12
CA VAL A 3 0.75 13.01 -3.27
C VAL A 3 1.25 11.87 -4.15
N THR A 4 2.53 11.55 -4.05
CA THR A 4 3.09 10.36 -4.71
C THR A 4 2.88 9.15 -3.81
N LEU A 5 1.98 8.26 -4.22
CA LEU A 5 1.66 7.01 -3.55
C LEU A 5 2.58 5.92 -4.08
N LEU A 6 3.45 5.39 -3.25
CA LEU A 6 4.45 4.40 -3.60
C LEU A 6 4.17 3.08 -2.88
N ARG A 7 4.03 2.00 -3.63
CA ARG A 7 4.03 0.65 -3.07
C ARG A 7 5.46 0.22 -2.73
N HIS A 8 5.66 -0.41 -1.57
CA HIS A 8 6.93 -1.00 -1.20
C HIS A 8 7.49 -1.97 -2.26
N GLY A 9 8.80 -2.19 -2.27
CA GLY A 9 9.49 -3.17 -3.11
C GLY A 9 9.09 -4.62 -2.83
N GLU A 10 9.54 -5.55 -3.68
CA GLU A 10 9.26 -6.98 -3.55
C GLU A 10 9.67 -7.50 -2.15
N VAL A 11 8.76 -8.26 -1.53
CA VAL A 11 8.99 -8.89 -0.22
C VAL A 11 9.85 -10.15 -0.33
N ASP A 12 10.35 -10.63 0.81
CA ASP A 12 11.06 -11.91 0.93
C ASP A 12 10.32 -13.02 0.17
N GLU A 13 11.07 -13.86 -0.54
CA GLU A 13 10.51 -14.85 -1.47
C GLU A 13 9.58 -15.86 -0.79
N ALA A 14 9.83 -16.18 0.47
CA ALA A 14 8.97 -17.08 1.25
C ALA A 14 7.53 -16.55 1.39
N TYR A 15 7.35 -15.23 1.33
CA TYR A 15 6.06 -14.55 1.50
C TYR A 15 5.44 -14.03 0.20
N LYS A 16 6.06 -14.31 -0.93
CA LYS A 16 5.56 -13.88 -2.24
C LYS A 16 4.25 -14.59 -2.58
N GLY A 17 3.21 -13.81 -2.89
CA GLY A 17 1.87 -14.36 -3.17
C GLY A 17 1.08 -14.77 -1.93
N CYS A 18 1.57 -14.47 -0.72
CA CYS A 18 0.84 -14.68 0.52
C CYS A 18 0.01 -13.45 0.91
N TYR A 19 -0.94 -13.64 1.80
CA TYR A 19 -1.68 -12.57 2.46
C TYR A 19 -0.79 -11.91 3.51
N ASN A 20 -0.05 -10.89 3.10
CA ASN A 20 0.91 -10.17 3.92
C ASN A 20 0.31 -8.84 4.39
N GLY A 21 -0.43 -8.86 5.48
CA GLY A 21 -1.01 -7.67 6.10
C GLY A 21 -0.05 -7.05 7.12
N HIS A 22 -0.27 -7.36 8.39
CA HIS A 22 0.52 -6.82 9.51
C HIS A 22 1.79 -7.62 9.83
N ILE A 23 1.99 -8.79 9.22
CA ILE A 23 3.25 -9.54 9.36
C ILE A 23 4.43 -8.67 8.96
N ASP A 24 5.44 -8.56 9.84
CA ASP A 24 6.56 -7.60 9.69
C ASP A 24 7.74 -8.20 8.93
N ILE A 25 7.51 -8.51 7.67
CA ILE A 25 8.49 -9.06 6.72
C ILE A 25 9.28 -7.97 6.01
N GLY A 26 10.51 -8.32 5.62
CA GLY A 26 11.42 -7.42 4.88
C GLY A 26 11.32 -7.57 3.36
N LEU A 27 12.15 -6.79 2.68
CA LEU A 27 12.32 -6.85 1.22
C LEU A 27 13.25 -8.00 0.83
N SER A 28 12.97 -8.60 -0.34
CA SER A 28 13.91 -9.48 -1.04
C SER A 28 15.14 -8.69 -1.55
N PRO A 29 16.21 -9.37 -2.00
CA PRO A 29 17.31 -8.71 -2.69
C PRO A 29 16.82 -7.90 -3.91
N ARG A 30 15.85 -8.42 -4.66
CA ARG A 30 15.21 -7.72 -5.79
C ARG A 30 14.45 -6.49 -5.30
N GLY A 31 13.63 -6.60 -4.24
CA GLY A 31 12.90 -5.48 -3.68
C GLY A 31 13.81 -4.34 -3.21
N LYS A 32 15.01 -4.67 -2.69
CA LYS A 32 16.03 -3.66 -2.37
C LYS A 32 16.60 -2.98 -3.61
N ALA A 33 16.79 -3.72 -4.70
CA ALA A 33 17.23 -3.15 -5.99
C ALA A 33 16.13 -2.25 -6.59
N GLU A 34 14.86 -2.67 -6.53
CA GLU A 34 13.70 -1.87 -6.93
C GLU A 34 13.62 -0.55 -6.13
N ALA A 35 13.82 -0.61 -4.81
CA ALA A 35 13.83 0.58 -3.96
C ALA A 35 14.94 1.57 -4.36
N LYS A 36 16.13 1.08 -4.72
CA LYS A 36 17.23 1.93 -5.21
C LYS A 36 16.90 2.58 -6.57
N ALA A 37 16.30 1.84 -7.49
CA ALA A 37 15.87 2.38 -8.78
C ALA A 37 14.83 3.48 -8.60
N LEU A 38 13.82 3.27 -7.73
CA LEU A 38 12.84 4.27 -7.33
C LEU A 38 13.49 5.54 -6.77
N ALA A 39 14.42 5.37 -5.84
CA ALA A 39 15.14 6.49 -5.25
C ALA A 39 15.88 7.30 -6.34
N GLY A 40 16.52 6.62 -7.31
CA GLY A 40 17.15 7.28 -8.44
C GLY A 40 16.17 8.09 -9.30
N THR A 41 14.96 7.58 -9.49
CA THR A 41 13.91 8.23 -10.30
C THR A 41 13.25 9.39 -9.55
N LEU A 42 12.95 9.22 -8.26
CA LEU A 42 12.09 10.12 -7.50
C LEU A 42 12.84 11.13 -6.63
N LYS A 43 14.16 11.01 -6.43
CA LYS A 43 14.93 11.88 -5.54
C LYS A 43 14.92 13.38 -5.93
N THR A 44 14.66 13.68 -7.19
CA THR A 44 14.63 15.05 -7.73
C THR A 44 13.24 15.65 -7.72
N GLU A 45 12.22 14.93 -7.26
CA GLU A 45 10.83 15.41 -7.24
C GLU A 45 10.57 16.54 -6.24
N GLY A 46 11.51 16.80 -5.33
CA GLY A 46 11.40 17.90 -4.36
C GLY A 46 10.29 17.68 -3.33
N PHE A 47 10.19 16.47 -2.79
CA PHE A 47 9.25 16.18 -1.71
C PHE A 47 9.51 17.07 -0.50
N GLU A 48 8.45 17.59 0.11
CA GLU A 48 8.47 18.47 1.29
C GLU A 48 8.15 17.69 2.58
N ALA A 49 7.44 16.57 2.45
CA ALA A 49 7.13 15.67 3.56
C ALA A 49 7.07 14.21 3.09
N VAL A 50 7.34 13.30 4.03
CA VAL A 50 7.31 11.86 3.80
C VAL A 50 6.48 11.19 4.88
N PHE A 51 5.44 10.46 4.48
CA PHE A 51 4.68 9.55 5.33
C PHE A 51 4.97 8.11 4.91
N CYS A 52 5.09 7.24 5.88
CA CYS A 52 5.44 5.85 5.60
C CYS A 52 4.68 4.90 6.53
N SER A 53 4.19 3.79 5.99
CA SER A 53 3.76 2.67 6.81
C SER A 53 4.91 2.24 7.72
N ASP A 54 4.61 1.95 8.97
CA ASP A 54 5.61 1.54 9.97
C ASP A 54 6.07 0.08 9.83
N LEU A 55 5.54 -0.66 8.83
CA LEU A 55 5.97 -2.02 8.52
C LEU A 55 7.33 -2.03 7.82
N LYS A 56 8.15 -3.03 8.17
CA LYS A 56 9.56 -3.17 7.77
C LYS A 56 9.78 -3.02 6.26
N ARG A 57 8.94 -3.64 5.42
CA ARG A 57 9.05 -3.57 3.95
C ARG A 57 8.91 -2.14 3.41
N CYS A 58 8.06 -1.31 4.01
CA CYS A 58 7.94 0.10 3.64
C CYS A 58 9.13 0.93 4.13
N LYS A 59 9.58 0.70 5.37
CA LYS A 59 10.78 1.34 5.91
C LYS A 59 12.01 1.06 5.05
N GLN A 60 12.24 -0.21 4.72
CA GLN A 60 13.36 -0.62 3.88
C GLN A 60 13.28 -0.07 2.44
N THR A 61 12.07 0.13 1.91
CA THR A 61 11.90 0.80 0.62
C THR A 61 12.32 2.27 0.73
N LEU A 62 11.92 2.94 1.81
CA LEU A 62 12.21 4.35 2.04
C LEU A 62 13.70 4.61 2.38
N GLU A 63 14.36 3.70 3.07
CA GLU A 63 15.80 3.79 3.43
C GLU A 63 16.70 3.97 2.18
N ALA A 64 16.26 3.47 1.02
CA ALA A 64 17.03 3.61 -0.22
C ALA A 64 17.06 5.05 -0.76
N PHE A 65 16.16 5.93 -0.30
CA PHE A 65 16.04 7.31 -0.81
C PHE A 65 17.06 8.28 -0.20
N ASP A 66 17.64 7.93 0.95
CA ASP A 66 18.65 8.76 1.65
C ASP A 66 18.19 10.23 1.79
N PHE A 67 16.95 10.42 2.26
CA PHE A 67 16.37 11.74 2.45
C PHE A 67 16.92 12.41 3.72
N GLU A 68 17.16 13.73 3.64
CA GLU A 68 17.32 14.59 4.83
C GLU A 68 15.99 14.80 5.58
N LEU A 69 14.85 14.57 4.89
CA LEU A 69 13.52 14.67 5.47
C LEU A 69 13.31 13.58 6.52
N LYS A 70 12.79 13.96 7.68
CA LYS A 70 12.41 13.01 8.73
C LYS A 70 11.03 12.40 8.39
N PRO A 71 10.94 11.09 8.09
CA PRO A 71 9.67 10.46 7.78
C PRO A 71 8.76 10.39 9.01
N LEU A 72 7.46 10.56 8.79
CA LEU A 72 6.44 10.22 9.77
C LEU A 72 5.95 8.79 9.51
N TYR A 73 6.26 7.89 10.44
CA TYR A 73 5.78 6.50 10.40
C TYR A 73 4.43 6.38 11.07
N THR A 74 3.49 5.69 10.42
CA THR A 74 2.13 5.56 10.95
C THR A 74 1.49 4.21 10.62
N GLN A 75 0.71 3.68 11.56
CA GLN A 75 -0.10 2.48 11.37
C GLN A 75 -1.30 2.73 10.44
N ALA A 76 -1.72 3.99 10.29
CA ALA A 76 -2.81 4.35 9.39
C ALA A 76 -2.52 3.98 7.92
N LEU A 77 -1.26 3.81 7.55
CA LEU A 77 -0.82 3.40 6.21
C LEU A 77 -0.50 1.91 6.08
N ARG A 78 -0.74 1.07 7.11
CA ARG A 78 -0.54 -0.38 7.01
C ARG A 78 -1.51 -1.00 6.02
N GLU A 79 -1.10 -2.13 5.45
CA GLU A 79 -1.98 -3.05 4.72
C GLU A 79 -3.09 -3.57 5.66
N LYS A 80 -4.15 -4.13 5.11
CA LYS A 80 -5.17 -4.82 5.90
C LYS A 80 -4.53 -5.93 6.73
N SER A 81 -4.89 -6.03 8.01
CA SER A 81 -4.54 -7.22 8.80
C SER A 81 -5.32 -8.43 8.32
N TRP A 82 -4.64 -9.57 8.18
CA TRP A 82 -5.24 -10.85 7.80
C TRP A 82 -5.34 -11.82 8.99
N GLY A 83 -5.06 -11.37 10.22
CA GLY A 83 -5.19 -12.16 11.44
C GLY A 83 -4.50 -13.51 11.33
N ARG A 84 -5.25 -14.62 11.54
CA ARG A 84 -4.72 -15.98 11.44
C ARG A 84 -4.33 -16.40 10.01
N HIS A 85 -4.68 -15.62 9.00
CA HIS A 85 -4.33 -15.86 7.59
C HIS A 85 -3.03 -15.17 7.17
N GLU A 86 -2.39 -14.41 8.06
CA GLU A 86 -1.09 -13.78 7.78
C GLU A 86 -0.05 -14.80 7.30
N GLY A 87 0.61 -14.48 6.18
CA GLY A 87 1.66 -15.30 5.59
C GLY A 87 1.18 -16.56 4.84
N LYS A 88 -0.12 -16.81 4.79
CA LYS A 88 -0.70 -17.95 4.06
C LYS A 88 -1.01 -17.59 2.61
N ARG A 89 -1.01 -18.60 1.75
CA ARG A 89 -1.45 -18.50 0.34
C ARG A 89 -2.94 -18.78 0.23
N PHE A 90 -3.54 -18.30 -0.87
CA PHE A 90 -4.96 -18.54 -1.18
C PHE A 90 -5.31 -20.05 -1.13
N GLU A 91 -4.50 -20.90 -1.76
CA GLU A 91 -4.72 -22.35 -1.83
C GLU A 91 -4.63 -23.03 -0.45
N GLU A 92 -3.77 -22.50 0.42
CA GLU A 92 -3.62 -22.99 1.79
C GLU A 92 -4.86 -22.66 2.62
N ILE A 93 -5.38 -21.45 2.49
CA ILE A 93 -6.57 -20.99 3.23
C ILE A 93 -7.80 -21.81 2.79
N ILE A 94 -8.04 -21.94 1.49
CA ILE A 94 -9.17 -22.74 0.96
C ILE A 94 -9.11 -24.17 1.50
N LYS A 95 -7.93 -24.79 1.46
CA LYS A 95 -7.75 -26.17 1.89
C LYS A 95 -7.96 -26.36 3.39
N THR A 96 -7.47 -25.43 4.21
CA THR A 96 -7.49 -25.55 5.68
C THR A 96 -8.81 -25.12 6.31
N GLU A 97 -9.45 -24.11 5.74
CA GLU A 97 -10.67 -23.50 6.29
C GLU A 97 -11.94 -24.07 5.62
N SER A 98 -11.80 -24.95 4.62
CA SER A 98 -12.92 -25.47 3.82
C SER A 98 -13.79 -24.37 3.18
N PHE A 99 -13.21 -23.23 2.86
CA PHE A 99 -13.89 -22.15 2.18
C PHE A 99 -14.06 -22.44 0.69
N ALA A 100 -15.26 -22.18 0.17
CA ALA A 100 -15.48 -22.10 -1.26
C ALA A 100 -15.35 -20.64 -1.71
N TYR A 101 -14.58 -20.39 -2.76
CA TYR A 101 -14.59 -19.06 -3.40
C TYR A 101 -15.80 -18.97 -4.32
N GLU A 102 -16.76 -18.14 -3.96
CA GLU A 102 -17.97 -17.87 -4.77
C GLU A 102 -17.93 -16.48 -5.40
N SER A 103 -17.48 -15.48 -4.64
CA SER A 103 -17.33 -14.11 -5.08
C SER A 103 -16.21 -13.39 -4.34
N PHE A 104 -15.73 -12.27 -4.89
CA PHE A 104 -14.75 -11.42 -4.23
C PHE A 104 -15.23 -10.92 -2.87
N GLU A 105 -16.48 -10.46 -2.80
CA GLU A 105 -17.07 -9.93 -1.57
C GLU A 105 -17.18 -11.01 -0.47
N GLN A 106 -17.68 -12.19 -0.82
CA GLN A 106 -17.72 -13.31 0.11
C GLN A 106 -16.33 -13.67 0.62
N TRP A 107 -15.35 -13.75 -0.28
CA TRP A 107 -13.98 -14.10 0.06
C TRP A 107 -13.35 -13.10 1.03
N ILE A 108 -13.43 -11.80 0.74
CA ILE A 108 -12.82 -10.79 1.61
C ILE A 108 -13.47 -10.73 3.00
N ASN A 109 -14.75 -11.07 3.11
CA ASN A 109 -15.48 -11.12 4.39
C ASN A 109 -15.21 -12.43 5.16
N ALA A 110 -14.82 -13.51 4.48
CA ALA A 110 -14.44 -14.77 5.13
C ALA A 110 -13.03 -14.74 5.74
N LEU A 111 -12.15 -13.86 5.25
CA LEU A 111 -10.80 -13.73 5.78
C LEU A 111 -10.78 -13.04 7.15
N ASP A 112 -9.91 -13.55 8.03
CA ASP A 112 -9.74 -13.02 9.38
C ASP A 112 -9.02 -11.66 9.41
N GLY A 113 -8.91 -11.08 10.60
CA GLY A 113 -8.19 -9.83 10.87
C GLY A 113 -9.05 -8.59 10.82
N GLU A 114 -8.54 -7.52 10.25
CA GLU A 114 -9.23 -6.23 10.18
C GLU A 114 -10.45 -6.31 9.25
N GLU A 115 -11.62 -5.90 9.72
CA GLU A 115 -12.81 -5.83 8.88
C GLU A 115 -12.65 -4.77 7.77
N TYR A 116 -13.14 -5.07 6.55
CA TYR A 116 -12.99 -4.15 5.42
C TYR A 116 -13.57 -2.76 5.66
N PRO A 117 -14.75 -2.59 6.28
CA PRO A 117 -15.27 -1.25 6.58
C PRO A 117 -14.30 -0.43 7.47
N LEU A 118 -13.71 -1.04 8.49
CA LEU A 118 -12.73 -0.36 9.37
C LEU A 118 -11.42 -0.04 8.65
N TYR A 119 -10.97 -0.95 7.77
CA TYR A 119 -9.81 -0.73 6.92
C TYR A 119 -10.01 0.45 5.97
N ILE A 120 -11.17 0.52 5.32
CA ILE A 120 -11.54 1.62 4.42
C ILE A 120 -11.63 2.94 5.20
N GLU A 121 -12.32 2.96 6.34
CA GLU A 121 -12.47 4.13 7.20
C GLU A 121 -11.11 4.68 7.67
N ARG A 122 -10.19 3.81 8.08
CA ARG A 122 -8.83 4.18 8.49
C ARG A 122 -8.06 4.88 7.37
N ILE A 123 -8.16 4.37 6.15
CA ILE A 123 -7.51 4.96 4.97
C ILE A 123 -8.18 6.28 4.60
N GLU A 124 -9.51 6.32 4.58
CA GLU A 124 -10.27 7.54 4.28
C GLU A 124 -9.91 8.66 5.26
N HIS A 125 -9.91 8.36 6.55
CA HIS A 125 -9.52 9.31 7.60
C HIS A 125 -8.09 9.85 7.40
N PHE A 126 -7.14 8.97 7.09
CA PHE A 126 -5.76 9.43 6.83
C PHE A 126 -5.68 10.39 5.64
N PHE A 127 -6.32 10.07 4.53
CA PHE A 127 -6.17 10.85 3.29
C PHE A 127 -7.10 12.06 3.21
N LYS A 128 -8.32 11.99 3.75
CA LYS A 128 -9.31 13.07 3.65
C LYS A 128 -9.30 14.03 4.83
N ASP A 129 -8.95 13.56 6.04
CA ASP A 129 -9.02 14.38 7.25
C ASP A 129 -7.63 14.77 7.77
N PHE A 130 -6.69 13.80 7.86
CA PHE A 130 -5.37 14.06 8.44
C PHE A 130 -4.39 14.71 7.44
N LEU A 131 -4.22 14.10 6.26
CA LEU A 131 -3.22 14.56 5.27
C LEU A 131 -3.45 16.02 4.80
N PRO A 132 -4.70 16.49 4.59
CA PRO A 132 -4.96 17.88 4.18
C PRO A 132 -4.57 18.92 5.21
N LEU A 133 -4.36 18.56 6.47
CA LEU A 133 -3.85 19.46 7.52
C LEU A 133 -2.36 19.78 7.34
N SER A 134 -1.67 19.02 6.49
CA SER A 134 -0.26 19.25 6.19
C SER A 134 -0.09 20.59 5.42
N PRO A 135 0.87 21.43 5.80
CA PRO A 135 1.18 22.66 5.06
C PRO A 135 1.91 22.38 3.74
N HIS A 136 2.38 21.16 3.54
CA HIS A 136 3.20 20.74 2.41
C HIS A 136 2.35 20.49 1.15
N LYS A 137 2.95 20.77 -0.01
CA LYS A 137 2.26 20.66 -1.31
C LYS A 137 2.73 19.47 -2.14
N ASN A 138 3.90 18.93 -1.85
CA ASN A 138 4.46 17.78 -2.55
C ASN A 138 4.90 16.71 -1.53
N ILE A 139 4.16 15.61 -1.47
CA ILE A 139 4.26 14.60 -0.41
C ILE A 139 4.53 13.22 -1.00
N LEU A 140 5.48 12.49 -0.39
CA LEU A 140 5.67 11.07 -0.64
C LEU A 140 4.96 10.24 0.44
N VAL A 141 4.17 9.26 0.00
CA VAL A 141 3.53 8.26 0.89
C VAL A 141 3.99 6.87 0.47
N VAL A 142 4.76 6.20 1.34
CA VAL A 142 5.20 4.81 1.12
C VAL A 142 4.27 3.86 1.85
N THR A 143 3.59 3.00 1.09
CA THR A 143 2.50 2.17 1.60
C THR A 143 2.37 0.84 0.83
N HIS A 144 1.18 0.27 0.75
CA HIS A 144 0.85 -1.06 0.24
C HIS A 144 -0.16 -0.98 -0.91
N ALA A 145 -0.26 -2.05 -1.68
CA ALA A 145 -1.18 -2.11 -2.83
C ALA A 145 -2.64 -2.01 -2.41
N GLY A 146 -3.03 -2.65 -1.30
CA GLY A 146 -4.41 -2.60 -0.82
C GLY A 146 -4.83 -1.18 -0.43
N VAL A 147 -3.96 -0.42 0.25
CA VAL A 147 -4.22 0.99 0.60
C VAL A 147 -4.47 1.83 -0.66
N ILE A 148 -3.62 1.68 -1.68
CA ILE A 148 -3.78 2.43 -2.93
C ILE A 148 -5.06 2.04 -3.67
N ARG A 149 -5.41 0.74 -3.69
CA ARG A 149 -6.64 0.23 -4.30
C ARG A 149 -7.91 0.69 -3.57
N VAL A 150 -7.88 0.75 -2.24
CA VAL A 150 -8.98 1.34 -1.46
C VAL A 150 -9.16 2.81 -1.81
N LEU A 151 -8.09 3.57 -1.96
CA LEU A 151 -8.20 4.96 -2.43
C LEU A 151 -8.77 5.05 -3.84
N MET A 152 -8.40 4.15 -4.76
CA MET A 152 -9.01 4.11 -6.10
C MET A 152 -10.51 3.80 -6.01
N HIS A 153 -10.92 2.84 -5.17
CA HIS A 153 -12.33 2.56 -4.90
C HIS A 153 -13.07 3.82 -4.43
N LEU A 154 -12.54 4.51 -3.39
CA LEU A 154 -13.17 5.68 -2.79
C LEU A 154 -13.26 6.89 -3.73
N LEU A 155 -12.25 7.11 -4.58
CA LEU A 155 -12.11 8.33 -5.36
C LEU A 155 -12.61 8.19 -6.80
N GLN A 156 -12.60 6.98 -7.37
CA GLN A 156 -13.05 6.72 -8.74
C GLN A 156 -14.47 6.15 -8.81
N ASN A 157 -15.13 5.94 -7.66
CA ASN A 157 -16.47 5.34 -7.56
C ASN A 157 -16.57 3.99 -8.29
N ILE A 158 -15.55 3.16 -8.16
CA ILE A 158 -15.49 1.80 -8.69
C ILE A 158 -15.67 0.79 -7.55
N SER A 159 -16.09 -0.45 -7.85
CA SER A 159 -16.18 -1.49 -6.82
C SER A 159 -14.81 -1.86 -6.25
N LEU A 160 -14.77 -2.44 -5.04
CA LEU A 160 -13.53 -2.99 -4.48
C LEU A 160 -12.94 -4.07 -5.39
N GLU A 161 -13.78 -4.96 -5.94
CA GLU A 161 -13.35 -6.00 -6.88
C GLU A 161 -12.66 -5.41 -8.11
N GLU A 162 -13.25 -4.37 -8.71
CA GLU A 162 -12.64 -3.65 -9.82
C GLU A 162 -11.31 -2.99 -9.41
N ALA A 163 -11.25 -2.32 -8.27
CA ALA A 163 -10.03 -1.71 -7.76
C ALA A 163 -8.93 -2.75 -7.51
N PHE A 164 -9.30 -3.93 -6.98
CA PHE A 164 -8.36 -5.02 -6.71
C PHE A 164 -7.93 -5.78 -7.97
N SER A 165 -8.73 -5.77 -9.04
CA SER A 165 -8.35 -6.32 -10.35
C SER A 165 -7.29 -5.47 -11.06
N LYS A 166 -7.18 -4.18 -10.71
CA LYS A 166 -6.14 -3.30 -11.28
C LYS A 166 -4.75 -3.73 -10.81
N GLY A 167 -3.89 -3.99 -11.77
CA GLY A 167 -2.49 -4.35 -11.49
C GLY A 167 -1.74 -3.18 -10.84
N PHE A 168 -1.25 -3.39 -9.61
CA PHE A 168 -0.34 -2.44 -8.95
C PHE A 168 0.85 -3.23 -8.40
N GLY A 169 1.92 -3.33 -9.22
CA GLY A 169 3.12 -4.11 -8.94
C GLY A 169 3.94 -3.59 -7.75
N TYR A 170 4.91 -4.37 -7.28
CA TYR A 170 5.91 -3.90 -6.34
C TYR A 170 6.66 -2.70 -6.93
N ALA A 171 7.05 -1.77 -6.08
CA ALA A 171 7.78 -0.57 -6.46
C ALA A 171 7.09 0.30 -7.53
N ASN A 172 5.82 0.08 -7.82
CA ASN A 172 5.02 0.98 -8.64
C ASN A 172 4.57 2.18 -7.82
N TYR A 173 4.39 3.32 -8.48
CA TYR A 173 3.84 4.51 -7.86
C TYR A 173 2.81 5.18 -8.75
N VAL A 174 1.98 6.02 -8.14
CA VAL A 174 0.99 6.85 -8.82
C VAL A 174 0.90 8.20 -8.12
N ARG A 175 0.68 9.27 -8.87
CA ARG A 175 0.43 10.59 -8.30
C ARG A 175 -1.06 10.82 -8.13
N LEU A 176 -1.42 11.34 -6.97
CA LEU A 176 -2.77 11.79 -6.63
C LEU A 176 -2.77 13.30 -6.50
N ASP A 177 -3.55 14.00 -7.30
CA ASP A 177 -3.83 15.41 -7.10
C ASP A 177 -5.04 15.57 -6.18
N THR A 178 -4.83 16.10 -4.97
CA THR A 178 -5.90 16.29 -3.99
C THR A 178 -6.77 17.52 -4.22
N GLN A 179 -6.48 18.37 -5.22
CA GLN A 179 -7.37 19.49 -5.57
C GLN A 179 -8.67 18.98 -6.20
N ASN A 180 -8.56 17.98 -7.04
CA ASN A 180 -9.69 17.37 -7.75
C ASN A 180 -9.83 15.88 -7.48
N TRP A 181 -9.00 15.31 -6.60
CA TRP A 181 -8.97 13.90 -6.23
C TRP A 181 -8.79 12.95 -7.43
N THR A 182 -7.90 13.32 -8.34
CA THR A 182 -7.61 12.52 -9.54
C THR A 182 -6.28 11.81 -9.47
N PHE A 183 -6.26 10.57 -9.94
CA PHE A 183 -5.04 9.79 -10.13
C PHE A 183 -4.42 10.05 -11.49
N GLY A 184 -3.10 10.17 -11.53
CA GLY A 184 -2.33 10.04 -12.75
C GLY A 184 -2.18 8.59 -13.21
N GLU A 185 -1.32 8.36 -14.19
CA GLU A 185 -0.97 7.01 -14.65
C GLU A 185 -0.09 6.27 -13.64
N ILE A 186 -0.28 4.95 -13.55
CA ILE A 186 0.58 4.08 -12.74
C ILE A 186 1.95 4.00 -13.43
N GLN A 187 2.98 4.37 -12.70
CA GLN A 187 4.36 4.31 -13.16
C GLN A 187 5.03 3.03 -12.65
N CYS A 188 5.66 2.30 -13.55
CA CYS A 188 6.47 1.11 -13.28
C CYS A 188 7.95 1.46 -13.46
N ILE A 189 8.83 0.78 -12.70
CA ILE A 189 10.29 0.91 -12.86
C ILE A 189 10.79 -0.18 -13.79
#